data_6f82bc07f4b71feb6ed91f9e4875827c
#
_entry.id   6f82bc07f4b71feb6ed91f9e4875827c
#
_cell.length_a   1.000
_cell.length_b   1.000
_cell.length_c   1.000
_cell.angle_alpha   90.00
_cell.angle_beta   90.00
_cell.angle_gamma   90.00
#
_symmetry.space_group_name_H-M   'P 1'
#
loop_
_entity.id
_entity.type
_entity.pdbx_description
1 polymer ?
#
loop_
_entity_poly.entity_id
_entity_poly.type
_entity_poly.pdbx_seq_one_letter_code
_entity_poly.pdbx_strand_id
1 'polypeptide(L)'
;GIAGMASVFSDFGFFDRALLENSRGSDSDLNGHPGPILPGVHIATGPLGQGISAAVGFAMAQKIEGVGRTFCLMGDGELQEGIPWEAFMFASAKNLNNLCILIDHNYGQNDDSHRLMLSMGSLRKKLESFGFDVLDVNGQEYEPIYHALEHFQHRIDSRPMAIISECRKGEGGFSKATESHKTTVGQDLAEWEIHQQTLRRETRIKNLCHFLQAAKVRAPEEYEQLLHWASKMGIDVQQDENGPVGVIRRYSQRRTKRAAPRDKTLHYQERDLPDPKIGDKLQCSKIAADMVAAFSRDPKMITLDADMGLISGLCL
;
A
#
# COMPACT_ATOMS: atom_id res chain seq x y z
N GLY A 1 -2.06 4.52 -9.92
CA GLY A 1 -1.31 3.75 -8.94
C GLY A 1 -0.26 2.81 -9.50
N ILE A 2 -0.57 1.99 -10.52
CA ILE A 2 0.33 0.91 -10.98
C ILE A 2 1.67 1.43 -11.49
N ALA A 3 1.70 2.48 -12.28
CA ALA A 3 2.95 3.03 -12.81
C ALA A 3 3.90 3.48 -11.69
N GLY A 4 3.36 4.15 -10.67
CA GLY A 4 4.15 4.55 -9.49
C GLY A 4 4.67 3.35 -8.71
N MET A 5 3.80 2.37 -8.42
CA MET A 5 4.19 1.13 -7.75
C MET A 5 5.28 0.39 -8.53
N ALA A 6 5.10 0.21 -9.84
CA ALA A 6 6.03 -0.51 -10.68
C ALA A 6 7.41 0.19 -10.74
N SER A 7 7.43 1.52 -10.85
CA SER A 7 8.67 2.29 -10.81
C SER A 7 9.42 2.10 -9.50
N VAL A 8 8.70 2.21 -8.36
CA VAL A 8 9.30 2.00 -7.03
C VAL A 8 9.81 0.56 -6.90
N PHE A 9 9.05 -0.44 -7.30
CA PHE A 9 9.46 -1.84 -7.20
C PHE A 9 10.70 -2.13 -8.08
N SER A 10 10.74 -1.58 -9.28
CA SER A 10 11.91 -1.69 -10.15
C SER A 10 13.14 -1.01 -9.52
N ASP A 11 12.99 0.19 -8.97
CA ASP A 11 14.09 0.92 -8.32
C ASP A 11 14.60 0.17 -7.05
N PHE A 12 13.72 -0.53 -6.35
CA PHE A 12 14.09 -1.42 -5.24
C PHE A 12 14.60 -2.81 -5.68
N GLY A 13 14.67 -3.08 -6.99
CA GLY A 13 15.23 -4.31 -7.54
C GLY A 13 14.33 -5.54 -7.41
N PHE A 14 13.02 -5.38 -7.31
CA PHE A 14 12.07 -6.50 -7.33
C PHE A 14 12.02 -7.16 -8.71
N PHE A 15 12.18 -6.38 -9.77
CA PHE A 15 12.28 -6.84 -11.17
C PHE A 15 13.08 -5.83 -12.01
N ASP A 16 13.49 -6.27 -13.20
CA ASP A 16 14.29 -5.45 -14.12
C ASP A 16 13.49 -4.24 -14.63
N ARG A 17 14.18 -3.10 -14.76
CA ARG A 17 13.59 -1.86 -15.28
C ARG A 17 13.09 -2.00 -16.73
N ALA A 18 13.69 -2.88 -17.53
CA ALA A 18 13.24 -3.16 -18.88
C ALA A 18 11.77 -3.59 -18.94
N LEU A 19 11.23 -4.20 -17.87
CA LEU A 19 9.82 -4.56 -17.79
C LEU A 19 8.88 -3.33 -17.83
N LEU A 20 9.35 -2.16 -17.37
CA LEU A 20 8.59 -0.91 -17.43
C LEU A 20 8.35 -0.45 -18.87
N GLU A 21 9.30 -0.70 -19.76
CA GLU A 21 9.24 -0.29 -21.17
C GLU A 21 8.17 -1.08 -21.93
N ASN A 22 7.92 -2.33 -21.52
CA ASN A 22 6.87 -3.19 -22.09
C ASN A 22 5.63 -3.28 -21.17
N SER A 23 5.40 -2.27 -20.34
CA SER A 23 4.22 -2.25 -19.45
C SER A 23 2.93 -2.35 -20.26
N ARG A 24 2.04 -3.29 -19.87
CA ARG A 24 0.78 -3.60 -20.53
C ARG A 24 0.92 -4.20 -21.93
N GLY A 25 2.10 -4.61 -22.34
CA GLY A 25 2.29 -5.43 -23.53
C GLY A 25 1.59 -6.79 -23.38
N SER A 26 1.24 -7.42 -24.52
CA SER A 26 0.54 -8.71 -24.51
C SER A 26 1.36 -9.86 -23.91
N ASP A 27 2.67 -9.71 -23.90
CA ASP A 27 3.68 -10.65 -23.40
C ASP A 27 4.35 -10.17 -22.10
N SER A 28 3.83 -9.10 -21.49
CA SER A 28 4.39 -8.50 -20.29
C SER A 28 3.73 -9.03 -19.02
N ASP A 29 4.53 -9.37 -18.03
CA ASP A 29 4.04 -9.67 -16.67
C ASP A 29 3.54 -8.43 -15.93
N LEU A 30 3.90 -7.23 -16.40
CA LEU A 30 3.45 -5.96 -15.84
C LEU A 30 2.14 -5.52 -16.49
N ASN A 31 1.07 -6.14 -16.07
CA ASN A 31 -0.29 -5.86 -16.54
C ASN A 31 -0.87 -4.58 -15.93
N GLY A 32 -1.99 -4.11 -16.51
CA GLY A 32 -2.77 -2.97 -15.97
C GLY A 32 -3.31 -3.20 -14.55
N HIS A 33 -3.46 -4.45 -14.15
CA HIS A 33 -3.77 -4.90 -12.79
C HIS A 33 -2.73 -5.94 -12.38
N PRO A 34 -1.76 -5.58 -11.51
CA PRO A 34 -0.70 -6.50 -11.15
C PRO A 34 -1.22 -7.68 -10.35
N GLY A 35 -0.59 -8.83 -10.57
CA GLY A 35 -0.89 -10.07 -9.87
C GLY A 35 0.36 -10.71 -9.27
N PRO A 36 0.21 -11.84 -8.57
CA PRO A 36 1.31 -12.52 -7.87
C PRO A 36 2.41 -13.09 -8.79
N ILE A 37 2.30 -12.92 -10.10
CA ILE A 37 3.36 -13.23 -11.05
C ILE A 37 4.55 -12.27 -10.87
N LEU A 38 4.27 -11.03 -10.47
CA LEU A 38 5.32 -10.05 -10.21
C LEU A 38 5.95 -10.28 -8.84
N PRO A 39 7.29 -10.25 -8.72
CA PRO A 39 7.97 -10.27 -7.43
C PRO A 39 7.50 -9.11 -6.54
N GLY A 40 7.22 -9.41 -5.27
CA GLY A 40 6.72 -8.43 -4.30
C GLY A 40 5.21 -8.21 -4.31
N VAL A 41 4.48 -8.69 -5.32
CA VAL A 41 3.02 -8.66 -5.36
C VAL A 41 2.46 -9.96 -4.79
N HIS A 42 1.64 -9.88 -3.76
CA HIS A 42 1.13 -11.05 -3.03
C HIS A 42 -0.31 -11.40 -3.37
N ILE A 43 -1.07 -10.41 -3.83
CA ILE A 43 -2.47 -10.57 -4.24
C ILE A 43 -2.70 -9.94 -5.62
N ALA A 44 -3.66 -10.45 -6.37
CA ALA A 44 -4.14 -9.78 -7.57
C ALA A 44 -4.94 -8.53 -7.19
N THR A 45 -4.77 -7.48 -7.97
CA THR A 45 -5.54 -6.24 -7.86
C THR A 45 -6.47 -6.09 -9.08
N GLY A 46 -7.41 -5.15 -9.02
CA GLY A 46 -8.38 -4.88 -10.08
C GLY A 46 -9.78 -4.65 -9.55
N PRO A 47 -10.34 -5.58 -8.75
CA PRO A 47 -11.64 -5.35 -8.11
C PRO A 47 -11.58 -4.15 -7.17
N LEU A 48 -12.40 -3.14 -7.47
CA LEU A 48 -12.47 -1.89 -6.71
C LEU A 48 -12.94 -2.14 -5.28
N GLY A 49 -12.29 -1.54 -4.29
CA GLY A 49 -12.64 -1.66 -2.88
C GLY A 49 -12.15 -2.93 -2.17
N GLN A 50 -11.60 -3.93 -2.87
CA GLN A 50 -11.21 -5.20 -2.25
C GLN A 50 -9.81 -5.18 -1.61
N GLY A 51 -8.97 -4.25 -2.01
CA GLY A 51 -7.59 -4.16 -1.52
C GLY A 51 -7.51 -3.99 0.00
N ILE A 52 -8.43 -3.23 0.58
CA ILE A 52 -8.47 -3.00 2.02
C ILE A 52 -8.81 -4.28 2.81
N SER A 53 -9.70 -5.14 2.29
CA SER A 53 -10.02 -6.41 2.96
C SER A 53 -8.79 -7.31 3.06
N ALA A 54 -7.98 -7.36 2.00
CA ALA A 54 -6.70 -8.07 2.05
C ALA A 54 -5.71 -7.41 3.04
N ALA A 55 -5.64 -6.07 3.06
CA ALA A 55 -4.78 -5.34 4.00
C ALA A 55 -5.20 -5.60 5.46
N VAL A 56 -6.49 -5.67 5.74
CA VAL A 56 -7.02 -6.05 7.06
C VAL A 56 -6.58 -7.46 7.45
N GLY A 57 -6.65 -8.42 6.51
CA GLY A 57 -6.14 -9.77 6.72
C GLY A 57 -4.63 -9.81 7.04
N PHE A 58 -3.82 -9.06 6.30
CA PHE A 58 -2.38 -8.93 6.58
C PHE A 58 -2.11 -8.28 7.95
N ALA A 59 -2.83 -7.19 8.28
CA ALA A 59 -2.69 -6.53 9.57
C ALA A 59 -3.06 -7.46 10.73
N MET A 60 -4.13 -8.25 10.57
CA MET A 60 -4.54 -9.24 11.57
C MET A 60 -3.46 -10.31 11.77
N ALA A 61 -2.93 -10.89 10.70
CA ALA A 61 -1.86 -11.87 10.77
C ALA A 61 -0.60 -11.31 11.46
N GLN A 62 -0.18 -10.10 11.09
CA GLN A 62 0.95 -9.42 11.71
C GLN A 62 0.72 -9.11 13.20
N LYS A 63 -0.51 -8.75 13.57
CA LYS A 63 -0.87 -8.52 14.97
C LYS A 63 -0.76 -9.80 15.79
N ILE A 64 -1.17 -10.93 15.26
CA ILE A 64 -1.03 -12.24 15.91
C ILE A 64 0.45 -12.62 16.05
N GLU A 65 1.25 -12.38 15.00
CA GLU A 65 2.69 -12.62 15.03
C GLU A 65 3.46 -11.60 15.90
N GLY A 66 2.82 -10.52 16.34
CA GLY A 66 3.44 -9.44 17.13
C GLY A 66 4.45 -8.60 16.36
N VAL A 67 4.44 -8.65 15.01
CA VAL A 67 5.43 -7.98 14.16
C VAL A 67 4.78 -7.36 12.92
N GLY A 68 5.35 -6.26 12.48
CA GLY A 68 5.00 -5.63 11.22
C GLY A 68 3.87 -4.60 11.29
N ARG A 69 3.73 -3.89 10.19
CA ARG A 69 2.68 -2.88 9.93
C ARG A 69 2.18 -3.03 8.51
N THR A 70 0.91 -2.79 8.32
CA THR A 70 0.25 -2.83 7.01
C THR A 70 -0.14 -1.42 6.59
N PHE A 71 0.24 -1.05 5.38
CA PHE A 71 -0.20 0.17 4.72
C PHE A 71 -1.11 -0.18 3.56
N CYS A 72 -2.24 0.50 3.45
CA CYS A 72 -3.18 0.34 2.35
C CYS A 72 -3.39 1.68 1.66
N LEU A 73 -2.98 1.80 0.41
CA LEU A 73 -3.25 2.98 -0.41
C LEU A 73 -4.58 2.78 -1.14
N MET A 74 -5.48 3.73 -0.98
CA MET A 74 -6.83 3.72 -1.56
C MET A 74 -7.11 5.03 -2.28
N GLY A 75 -7.93 4.98 -3.33
CA GLY A 75 -8.50 6.17 -3.95
C GLY A 75 -9.80 6.62 -3.26
N ASP A 76 -10.13 7.90 -3.36
CA ASP A 76 -11.40 8.42 -2.82
C ASP A 76 -12.63 7.88 -3.56
N GLY A 77 -12.54 7.68 -4.88
CA GLY A 77 -13.62 7.05 -5.64
C GLY A 77 -13.86 5.58 -5.26
N GLU A 78 -12.83 4.87 -4.81
CA GLU A 78 -12.92 3.49 -4.32
C GLU A 78 -13.76 3.39 -3.04
N LEU A 79 -13.82 4.44 -2.24
CA LEU A 79 -14.62 4.51 -1.02
C LEU A 79 -16.13 4.62 -1.26
N GLN A 80 -16.56 4.73 -2.52
CA GLN A 80 -17.98 4.64 -2.88
C GLN A 80 -18.48 3.19 -2.92
N GLU A 81 -17.58 2.21 -2.91
CA GLU A 81 -17.92 0.79 -2.75
C GLU A 81 -18.29 0.47 -1.29
N GLY A 82 -19.11 -0.56 -1.08
CA GLY A 82 -19.53 -0.99 0.26
C GLY A 82 -18.43 -1.72 1.04
N ILE A 83 -17.65 -2.55 0.35
CA ILE A 83 -16.60 -3.40 0.93
C ILE A 83 -15.60 -2.63 1.82
N PRO A 84 -15.09 -1.44 1.47
CA PRO A 84 -14.23 -0.67 2.35
C PRO A 84 -14.83 -0.42 3.74
N TRP A 85 -16.12 -0.08 3.80
CA TRP A 85 -16.79 0.22 5.08
C TRP A 85 -16.97 -1.00 5.96
N GLU A 86 -17.22 -2.16 5.37
CA GLU A 86 -17.24 -3.44 6.07
C GLU A 86 -15.85 -3.75 6.66
N ALA A 87 -14.81 -3.58 5.85
CA ALA A 87 -13.43 -3.77 6.29
C ALA A 87 -13.03 -2.79 7.41
N PHE A 88 -13.51 -1.55 7.36
CA PHE A 88 -13.25 -0.55 8.42
C PHE A 88 -13.91 -0.92 9.74
N MET A 89 -15.16 -1.38 9.71
CA MET A 89 -15.84 -1.89 10.92
C MET A 89 -15.03 -3.01 11.56
N PHE A 90 -14.58 -3.97 10.77
CA PHE A 90 -13.79 -5.09 11.27
C PHE A 90 -12.43 -4.63 11.82
N ALA A 91 -11.71 -3.78 11.09
CA ALA A 91 -10.41 -3.27 11.52
C ALA A 91 -10.49 -2.55 12.88
N SER A 92 -11.53 -1.74 13.05
CA SER A 92 -11.79 -1.05 14.31
C SER A 92 -12.18 -2.02 15.44
N ALA A 93 -13.12 -2.94 15.20
CA ALA A 93 -13.54 -3.93 16.17
C ALA A 93 -12.39 -4.84 16.66
N LYS A 94 -11.41 -5.10 15.80
CA LYS A 94 -10.21 -5.89 16.13
C LYS A 94 -9.04 -5.03 16.62
N ASN A 95 -9.24 -3.70 16.76
CA ASN A 95 -8.19 -2.77 17.19
C ASN A 95 -6.89 -2.94 16.39
N LEU A 96 -6.97 -2.95 15.06
CA LEU A 96 -5.81 -3.16 14.20
C LEU A 96 -4.94 -1.90 14.15
N ASN A 97 -4.30 -1.56 15.26
CA ASN A 97 -3.44 -0.40 15.40
C ASN A 97 -2.15 -0.44 14.55
N ASN A 98 -1.87 -1.58 13.96
CA ASN A 98 -0.81 -1.80 12.98
C ASN A 98 -1.28 -1.60 11.52
N LEU A 99 -2.52 -1.18 11.29
CA LEU A 99 -3.06 -0.82 9.98
C LEU A 99 -3.11 0.70 9.82
N CYS A 100 -2.51 1.19 8.72
CA CYS A 100 -2.62 2.57 8.25
C CYS A 100 -3.20 2.58 6.84
N ILE A 101 -4.32 3.25 6.65
CA ILE A 101 -4.85 3.55 5.31
C ILE A 101 -4.43 4.95 4.87
N LEU A 102 -3.93 5.04 3.62
CA LEU A 102 -3.60 6.30 2.97
C LEU A 102 -4.64 6.51 1.87
N ILE A 103 -5.37 7.59 1.95
CA ILE A 103 -6.44 7.91 0.99
C ILE A 103 -5.96 9.02 0.07
N ASP A 104 -5.80 8.70 -1.21
CA ASP A 104 -5.56 9.67 -2.27
C ASP A 104 -6.88 10.41 -2.54
N HIS A 105 -7.09 11.52 -1.81
CA HIS A 105 -8.28 12.33 -1.91
C HIS A 105 -8.08 13.39 -2.99
N ASN A 106 -8.21 12.97 -4.23
CA ASN A 106 -7.95 13.80 -5.42
C ASN A 106 -9.21 14.29 -6.11
N TYR A 107 -10.39 14.00 -5.57
CA TYR A 107 -11.71 14.41 -6.07
C TYR A 107 -12.05 13.91 -7.48
N GLY A 108 -11.24 13.04 -8.05
CA GLY A 108 -11.42 12.54 -9.40
C GLY A 108 -11.63 11.04 -9.43
N GLN A 109 -12.64 10.61 -10.16
CA GLN A 109 -12.86 9.22 -10.47
C GLN A 109 -12.86 8.98 -11.98
N ASN A 110 -13.25 7.77 -12.41
CA ASN A 110 -13.09 7.34 -13.78
C ASN A 110 -13.91 8.18 -14.77
N ASP A 111 -15.12 8.57 -14.42
CA ASP A 111 -16.06 9.21 -15.31
C ASP A 111 -16.15 10.73 -15.10
N ASP A 112 -16.05 11.19 -13.84
CA ASP A 112 -16.05 12.62 -13.51
C ASP A 112 -15.54 12.85 -12.07
N SER A 113 -15.72 14.07 -11.57
CA SER A 113 -15.47 14.38 -10.16
C SER A 113 -16.51 13.69 -9.27
N HIS A 114 -16.07 13.18 -8.11
CA HIS A 114 -17.00 12.54 -7.19
C HIS A 114 -18.07 13.48 -6.60
N ARG A 115 -17.91 14.81 -6.72
CA ARG A 115 -18.96 15.78 -6.35
C ARG A 115 -20.18 15.66 -7.26
N LEU A 116 -19.96 15.35 -8.54
CA LEU A 116 -21.03 15.20 -9.51
C LEU A 116 -21.63 13.79 -9.50
N MET A 117 -20.79 12.78 -9.26
CA MET A 117 -21.22 11.39 -9.29
C MET A 117 -21.88 10.95 -7.98
N LEU A 118 -21.15 10.97 -6.88
CA LEU A 118 -21.63 10.59 -5.55
C LEU A 118 -20.82 11.30 -4.48
N SER A 119 -21.41 12.31 -3.85
CA SER A 119 -20.71 13.01 -2.77
C SER A 119 -20.52 12.14 -1.55
N MET A 120 -19.27 12.05 -1.08
CA MET A 120 -18.92 11.32 0.14
C MET A 120 -19.16 12.12 1.43
N GLY A 121 -19.52 13.40 1.34
CA GLY A 121 -19.62 14.29 2.51
C GLY A 121 -18.28 14.43 3.22
N SER A 122 -18.29 14.50 4.56
CA SER A 122 -17.04 14.56 5.34
C SER A 122 -16.45 13.18 5.51
N LEU A 123 -15.38 12.88 4.79
CA LEU A 123 -14.68 11.61 4.87
C LEU A 123 -14.06 11.42 6.27
N ARG A 124 -13.46 12.48 6.84
CA ARG A 124 -12.93 12.48 8.21
C ARG A 124 -13.97 12.00 9.21
N LYS A 125 -15.14 12.66 9.25
CA LYS A 125 -16.21 12.31 10.22
C LYS A 125 -16.71 10.88 10.06
N LYS A 126 -16.77 10.38 8.82
CA LYS A 126 -17.13 8.98 8.56
C LYS A 126 -16.09 8.03 9.16
N LEU A 127 -14.81 8.21 8.85
CA LEU A 127 -13.74 7.37 9.37
C LEU A 127 -13.62 7.42 10.89
N GLU A 128 -13.75 8.62 11.47
CA GLU A 128 -13.81 8.79 12.93
C GLU A 128 -14.98 8.02 13.54
N SER A 129 -16.17 8.04 12.91
CA SER A 129 -17.34 7.28 13.37
C SER A 129 -17.14 5.78 13.27
N PHE A 130 -16.30 5.31 12.36
CA PHE A 130 -15.86 3.91 12.28
C PHE A 130 -14.72 3.57 13.25
N GLY A 131 -14.29 4.53 14.10
CA GLY A 131 -13.32 4.28 15.15
C GLY A 131 -11.86 4.40 14.69
N PHE A 132 -11.59 5.09 13.58
CA PHE A 132 -10.22 5.38 13.14
C PHE A 132 -9.65 6.63 13.83
N ASP A 133 -8.34 6.62 14.02
CA ASP A 133 -7.57 7.83 14.23
C ASP A 133 -7.29 8.47 12.87
N VAL A 134 -7.67 9.74 12.67
CA VAL A 134 -7.70 10.36 11.33
C VAL A 134 -6.85 11.62 11.27
N LEU A 135 -5.93 11.67 10.32
CA LEU A 135 -5.16 12.85 9.98
C LEU A 135 -5.48 13.32 8.54
N ASP A 136 -5.69 14.62 8.37
CA ASP A 136 -5.71 15.26 7.05
C ASP A 136 -4.36 15.90 6.79
N VAL A 137 -3.80 15.66 5.61
CA VAL A 137 -2.51 16.19 5.19
C VAL A 137 -2.58 16.77 3.79
N ASN A 138 -1.74 17.77 3.49
CA ASN A 138 -1.49 18.17 2.12
C ASN A 138 -0.67 17.06 1.42
N GLY A 139 -1.32 16.30 0.53
CA GLY A 139 -0.71 15.18 -0.16
C GLY A 139 0.29 15.58 -1.26
N GLN A 140 0.47 16.87 -1.50
CA GLN A 140 1.44 17.40 -2.46
C GLN A 140 2.73 17.86 -1.80
N GLU A 141 2.78 17.83 -0.46
CA GLU A 141 3.94 18.21 0.33
C GLU A 141 4.51 16.98 1.03
N TYR A 142 5.81 16.84 0.95
CA TYR A 142 6.51 15.69 1.54
C TYR A 142 6.46 15.69 3.07
N GLU A 143 6.69 16.86 3.68
CA GLU A 143 6.84 17.00 5.13
C GLU A 143 5.59 16.58 5.92
N PRO A 144 4.36 17.04 5.59
CA PRO A 144 3.16 16.59 6.28
C PRO A 144 2.91 15.08 6.19
N ILE A 145 3.20 14.48 5.01
CA ILE A 145 3.07 13.03 4.81
C ILE A 145 4.09 12.29 5.67
N TYR A 146 5.34 12.76 5.70
CA TYR A 146 6.40 12.19 6.50
C TYR A 146 6.03 12.19 7.99
N HIS A 147 5.60 13.32 8.52
CA HIS A 147 5.20 13.43 9.93
C HIS A 147 3.97 12.59 10.28
N ALA A 148 3.01 12.47 9.38
CA ALA A 148 1.86 11.58 9.58
C ALA A 148 2.28 10.10 9.65
N LEU A 149 3.22 9.67 8.79
CA LEU A 149 3.77 8.31 8.82
C LEU A 149 4.66 8.07 10.04
N GLU A 150 5.44 9.07 10.46
CA GLU A 150 6.24 9.02 11.69
C GLU A 150 5.32 8.93 12.91
N HIS A 151 4.25 9.72 12.97
CA HIS A 151 3.23 9.61 14.00
C HIS A 151 2.65 8.20 14.07
N PHE A 152 2.29 7.59 12.92
CA PHE A 152 1.81 6.20 12.89
C PHE A 152 2.82 5.22 13.47
N GLN A 153 4.11 5.43 13.27
CA GLN A 153 5.15 4.54 13.78
C GLN A 153 5.30 4.59 15.31
N HIS A 154 5.09 5.75 15.90
CA HIS A 154 5.43 6.00 17.31
C HIS A 154 4.22 6.18 18.22
N ARG A 155 3.01 6.23 17.67
CA ARG A 155 1.79 6.42 18.47
C ARG A 155 1.50 5.22 19.39
N ILE A 156 0.91 5.52 20.53
CA ILE A 156 0.38 4.54 21.47
C ILE A 156 -1.16 4.65 21.40
N ASP A 157 -1.75 4.07 20.39
CA ASP A 157 -3.20 4.05 20.17
C ASP A 157 -3.62 2.63 19.78
N SER A 158 -4.79 2.19 20.21
CA SER A 158 -5.33 0.87 19.84
C SER A 158 -6.10 0.90 18.52
N ARG A 159 -6.49 2.08 18.03
CA ARG A 159 -7.29 2.25 16.83
C ARG A 159 -6.45 2.09 15.55
N PRO A 160 -7.04 1.60 14.45
CA PRO A 160 -6.43 1.77 13.13
C PRO A 160 -6.30 3.25 12.78
N MET A 161 -5.40 3.59 11.85
CA MET A 161 -5.17 4.97 11.45
C MET A 161 -5.56 5.20 9.99
N ALA A 162 -6.08 6.38 9.70
CA ALA A 162 -6.34 6.86 8.34
C ALA A 162 -5.65 8.20 8.10
N ILE A 163 -4.93 8.31 7.00
CA ILE A 163 -4.34 9.55 6.51
C ILE A 163 -5.11 9.95 5.25
N ILE A 164 -5.85 11.04 5.32
CA ILE A 164 -6.54 11.64 4.17
C ILE A 164 -5.55 12.60 3.52
N SER A 165 -5.06 12.21 2.36
CA SER A 165 -4.07 12.97 1.60
C SER A 165 -4.82 13.82 0.57
N GLU A 166 -4.99 15.11 0.86
CA GLU A 166 -5.60 16.07 -0.05
C GLU A 166 -4.68 16.29 -1.24
N CYS A 167 -5.09 15.79 -2.39
CA CYS A 167 -4.31 15.78 -3.61
C CYS A 167 -5.01 16.48 -4.75
N ARG A 168 -4.24 16.99 -5.69
CA ARG A 168 -4.72 17.42 -7.00
C ARG A 168 -4.31 16.36 -8.02
N LYS A 169 -5.28 15.81 -8.73
CA LYS A 169 -5.01 14.83 -9.78
C LYS A 169 -4.10 15.43 -10.85
N GLY A 170 -3.03 14.69 -11.20
CA GLY A 170 -2.05 15.14 -12.19
C GLY A 170 -1.05 16.18 -11.70
N GLU A 171 -1.03 16.48 -10.41
CA GLU A 171 -0.03 17.39 -9.84
C GLU A 171 1.38 16.91 -10.13
N GLY A 172 2.21 17.84 -10.53
CA GLY A 172 3.57 17.55 -10.97
C GLY A 172 3.70 17.25 -12.46
N GLY A 173 2.60 17.00 -13.16
CA GLY A 173 2.58 16.95 -14.63
C GLY A 173 2.70 18.33 -15.28
N PHE A 174 3.18 18.38 -16.53
CA PHE A 174 3.27 19.60 -17.33
C PHE A 174 2.15 19.72 -18.34
N SER A 175 1.57 18.60 -18.77
CA SER A 175 0.45 18.57 -19.71
C SER A 175 -0.87 18.32 -19.00
N LYS A 176 -1.98 18.85 -19.56
CA LYS A 176 -3.34 18.54 -19.09
C LYS A 176 -3.71 17.07 -19.20
N ALA A 177 -3.00 16.29 -20.02
CA ALA A 177 -3.20 14.86 -20.13
C ALA A 177 -2.96 14.13 -18.82
N THR A 178 -2.07 14.64 -17.96
CA THR A 178 -1.79 14.07 -16.65
C THR A 178 -2.95 14.20 -15.66
N GLU A 179 -3.87 15.14 -15.88
CA GLU A 179 -5.06 15.34 -15.06
C GLU A 179 -6.17 14.32 -15.37
N SER A 180 -6.06 13.63 -16.49
CA SER A 180 -7.07 12.68 -16.93
C SER A 180 -6.88 11.28 -16.33
N HIS A 181 -7.99 10.58 -16.13
CA HIS A 181 -7.97 9.17 -15.73
C HIS A 181 -7.74 8.22 -16.91
N LYS A 182 -8.25 8.58 -18.10
CA LYS A 182 -8.27 7.73 -19.29
C LYS A 182 -7.76 8.45 -20.55
N THR A 183 -6.67 9.16 -20.47
CA THR A 183 -6.16 9.84 -21.67
C THR A 183 -5.12 8.96 -22.37
N THR A 184 -5.33 8.72 -23.66
CA THR A 184 -4.29 8.27 -24.58
C THR A 184 -3.67 9.51 -25.21
N VAL A 185 -2.37 9.70 -25.02
CA VAL A 185 -1.62 10.80 -25.61
C VAL A 185 -0.84 10.33 -26.83
N GLY A 186 -0.66 11.22 -27.80
CA GLY A 186 0.25 10.98 -28.93
C GLY A 186 1.69 10.87 -28.45
N GLN A 187 2.51 10.21 -29.25
CA GLN A 187 3.92 9.96 -28.92
C GLN A 187 4.69 11.27 -28.64
N ASP A 188 4.51 12.29 -29.48
CA ASP A 188 5.20 13.59 -29.33
C ASP A 188 4.91 14.25 -27.97
N LEU A 189 3.64 14.21 -27.50
CA LEU A 189 3.28 14.77 -26.21
C LEU A 189 3.85 13.95 -25.06
N ALA A 190 3.88 12.63 -25.20
CA ALA A 190 4.47 11.73 -24.20
C ALA A 190 5.99 11.97 -24.09
N GLU A 191 6.71 12.07 -25.20
CA GLU A 191 8.14 12.35 -25.22
C GLU A 191 8.45 13.73 -24.65
N TRP A 192 7.64 14.74 -25.00
CA TRP A 192 7.78 16.08 -24.42
C TRP A 192 7.58 16.08 -22.89
N GLU A 193 6.54 15.40 -22.40
CA GLU A 193 6.28 15.29 -20.95
C GLU A 193 7.43 14.58 -20.24
N ILE A 194 7.95 13.48 -20.78
CA ILE A 194 9.09 12.74 -20.24
C ILE A 194 10.34 13.64 -20.20
N HIS A 195 10.58 14.40 -21.25
CA HIS A 195 11.69 15.34 -21.30
C HIS A 195 11.57 16.41 -20.20
N GLN A 196 10.39 17.04 -20.05
CA GLN A 196 10.16 18.04 -19.00
C GLN A 196 10.33 17.45 -17.59
N GLN A 197 9.83 16.23 -17.34
CA GLN A 197 10.01 15.54 -16.06
C GLN A 197 11.49 15.22 -15.79
N THR A 198 12.23 14.86 -16.81
CA THR A 198 13.68 14.60 -16.70
C THR A 198 14.42 15.88 -16.31
N LEU A 199 14.19 16.99 -17.00
CA LEU A 199 14.79 18.29 -16.67
C LEU A 199 14.44 18.74 -15.24
N ARG A 200 13.19 18.56 -14.83
CA ARG A 200 12.76 18.88 -13.46
C ARG A 200 13.53 18.05 -12.43
N ARG A 201 13.65 16.73 -12.66
CA ARG A 201 14.40 15.83 -11.79
C ARG A 201 15.86 16.24 -11.65
N GLU A 202 16.55 16.49 -12.76
CA GLU A 202 17.94 16.92 -12.79
C GLU A 202 18.14 18.25 -12.05
N THR A 203 17.24 19.21 -12.27
CA THR A 203 17.26 20.49 -11.55
C THR A 203 17.09 20.28 -10.04
N ARG A 204 16.17 19.42 -9.60
CA ARG A 204 15.97 19.14 -8.17
C ARG A 204 17.19 18.48 -7.53
N ILE A 205 17.79 17.50 -8.22
CA ILE A 205 19.02 16.84 -7.74
C ILE A 205 20.14 17.87 -7.62
N LYS A 206 20.34 18.71 -8.64
CA LYS A 206 21.33 19.78 -8.61
C LYS A 206 21.11 20.73 -7.44
N ASN A 207 19.88 21.19 -7.23
CA ASN A 207 19.54 22.07 -6.11
C ASN A 207 19.80 21.40 -4.75
N LEU A 208 19.49 20.12 -4.59
CA LEU A 208 19.82 19.36 -3.38
C LEU A 208 21.32 19.30 -3.15
N CYS A 209 22.11 19.04 -4.19
CA CYS A 209 23.58 19.01 -4.08
C CYS A 209 24.14 20.35 -3.68
N HIS A 210 23.65 21.45 -4.27
CA HIS A 210 24.04 22.81 -3.85
C HIS A 210 23.67 23.12 -2.41
N PHE A 211 22.47 22.70 -1.98
CA PHE A 211 22.04 22.85 -0.59
C PHE A 211 22.96 22.10 0.37
N LEU A 212 23.29 20.84 0.06
CA LEU A 212 24.21 20.02 0.87
C LEU A 212 25.61 20.63 0.94
N GLN A 213 26.12 21.18 -0.16
CA GLN A 213 27.40 21.89 -0.16
C GLN A 213 27.38 23.15 0.73
N ALA A 214 26.29 23.92 0.66
CA ALA A 214 26.13 25.08 1.51
C ALA A 214 26.01 24.69 3.00
N ALA A 215 25.33 23.60 3.30
CA ALA A 215 25.18 23.07 4.66
C ALA A 215 26.55 22.62 5.22
N LYS A 216 27.43 22.04 4.41
CA LYS A 216 28.78 21.64 4.81
C LYS A 216 29.59 22.80 5.38
N VAL A 217 29.38 24.01 4.85
CA VAL A 217 30.08 25.21 5.28
C VAL A 217 29.40 25.88 6.47
N ARG A 218 28.06 25.93 6.47
CA ARG A 218 27.27 26.69 7.46
C ARG A 218 26.95 25.90 8.72
N ALA A 219 26.75 24.59 8.61
CA ALA A 219 26.36 23.71 9.68
C ALA A 219 27.01 22.31 9.51
N PRO A 220 28.33 22.22 9.76
CA PRO A 220 29.07 20.97 9.53
C PRO A 220 28.52 19.79 10.35
N GLU A 221 27.98 20.04 11.54
CA GLU A 221 27.43 19.02 12.42
C GLU A 221 26.13 18.40 11.84
N GLU A 222 25.36 19.20 11.12
CA GLU A 222 24.14 18.73 10.44
C GLU A 222 24.43 18.09 9.09
N TYR A 223 25.55 18.43 8.47
CA TYR A 223 25.89 17.98 7.12
C TYR A 223 25.99 16.47 7.00
N GLU A 224 26.63 15.80 7.93
CA GLU A 224 26.75 14.34 7.92
C GLU A 224 25.37 13.66 8.07
N GLN A 225 24.49 14.27 8.87
CA GLN A 225 23.11 13.79 9.01
C GLN A 225 22.32 13.98 7.70
N LEU A 226 22.49 15.12 7.03
CA LEU A 226 21.85 15.39 5.74
C LEU A 226 22.36 14.45 4.65
N LEU A 227 23.68 14.15 4.60
CA LEU A 227 24.24 13.15 3.69
C LEU A 227 23.67 11.76 3.97
N HIS A 228 23.54 11.39 5.23
CA HIS A 228 22.93 10.13 5.62
C HIS A 228 21.46 10.03 5.16
N TRP A 229 20.69 11.10 5.29
CA TRP A 229 19.32 11.18 4.77
C TRP A 229 19.27 11.10 3.24
N ALA A 230 20.13 11.84 2.53
CA ALA A 230 20.22 11.76 1.07
C ALA A 230 20.55 10.32 0.61
N SER A 231 21.51 9.68 1.26
CA SER A 231 21.88 8.29 0.98
C SER A 231 20.73 7.31 1.28
N LYS A 232 19.96 7.51 2.35
CA LYS A 232 18.75 6.71 2.64
C LYS A 232 17.68 6.85 1.56
N MET A 233 17.56 8.03 0.97
CA MET A 233 16.69 8.29 -0.18
C MET A 233 17.27 7.77 -1.51
N GLY A 234 18.42 7.12 -1.49
CA GLY A 234 19.06 6.57 -2.68
C GLY A 234 19.80 7.61 -3.53
N ILE A 235 20.17 8.75 -2.96
CA ILE A 235 20.93 9.79 -3.62
C ILE A 235 22.36 9.81 -3.06
N ASP A 236 23.33 9.46 -3.89
CA ASP A 236 24.75 9.61 -3.56
C ASP A 236 25.25 10.94 -4.13
N VAL A 237 25.81 11.78 -3.27
CA VAL A 237 26.41 13.05 -3.69
C VAL A 237 27.87 12.82 -4.07
N GLN A 238 28.18 13.04 -5.33
CA GLN A 238 29.54 12.94 -5.88
C GLN A 238 30.03 14.32 -6.31
N GLN A 239 31.34 14.49 -6.35
CA GLN A 239 31.97 15.68 -6.91
C GLN A 239 32.43 15.37 -8.33
N ASP A 240 32.09 16.21 -9.28
CA ASP A 240 32.63 16.19 -10.63
C ASP A 240 33.35 17.53 -10.94
N GLU A 241 33.83 17.67 -12.15
CA GLU A 241 34.56 18.88 -12.61
C GLU A 241 33.70 20.17 -12.54
N ASN A 242 32.37 20.02 -12.55
CA ASN A 242 31.39 21.11 -12.54
C ASN A 242 30.73 21.32 -11.16
N GLY A 243 31.13 20.58 -10.15
CA GLY A 243 30.61 20.68 -8.79
C GLY A 243 29.88 19.42 -8.31
N PRO A 244 29.03 19.54 -7.27
CA PRO A 244 28.36 18.38 -6.70
C PRO A 244 27.26 17.82 -7.63
N VAL A 245 27.33 16.53 -7.88
CA VAL A 245 26.37 15.78 -8.68
C VAL A 245 25.69 14.73 -7.80
N GLY A 246 24.35 14.71 -7.81
CA GLY A 246 23.58 13.65 -7.18
C GLY A 246 23.42 12.47 -8.13
N VAL A 247 23.83 11.30 -7.69
CA VAL A 247 23.64 10.05 -8.41
C VAL A 247 22.55 9.26 -7.69
N ILE A 248 21.48 8.92 -8.42
CA ILE A 248 20.42 8.07 -7.87
C ILE A 248 20.94 6.64 -7.83
N ARG A 249 21.06 6.11 -6.62
CA ARG A 249 21.41 4.72 -6.40
C ARG A 249 20.22 3.82 -6.74
N ARG A 250 20.40 2.90 -7.68
CA ARG A 250 19.44 1.85 -7.94
C ARG A 250 19.71 0.69 -6.99
N TYR A 251 18.71 0.28 -6.24
CA TYR A 251 18.79 -0.89 -5.37
C TYR A 251 18.67 -2.16 -6.22
N SER A 252 19.76 -2.59 -6.85
CA SER A 252 19.80 -3.71 -7.78
C SER A 252 19.67 -5.09 -7.14
N GLN A 253 19.54 -5.21 -5.82
CA GLN A 253 19.69 -6.50 -5.13
C GLN A 253 18.60 -6.83 -4.09
N ARG A 254 17.49 -6.10 -4.01
CA ARG A 254 16.44 -6.49 -3.07
C ARG A 254 15.47 -7.48 -3.71
N ARG A 255 15.60 -8.75 -3.28
CA ARG A 255 14.63 -9.84 -3.41
C ARG A 255 14.08 -10.09 -4.82
N THR A 256 14.89 -10.63 -5.70
CA THR A 256 14.45 -11.27 -6.95
C THR A 256 13.79 -12.64 -6.75
N LYS A 257 13.74 -13.15 -5.53
CA LYS A 257 13.09 -14.43 -5.22
C LYS A 257 11.90 -14.18 -4.29
N ARG A 258 10.76 -14.77 -4.59
CA ARG A 258 9.68 -14.93 -3.62
C ARG A 258 10.27 -15.52 -2.34
N ALA A 259 9.88 -15.00 -1.19
CA ALA A 259 10.11 -15.69 0.06
C ALA A 259 9.60 -17.13 -0.11
N ALA A 260 10.34 -18.11 0.41
CA ALA A 260 9.85 -19.47 0.43
C ALA A 260 8.41 -19.46 0.99
N PRO A 261 7.51 -20.29 0.43
CA PRO A 261 6.18 -20.42 0.99
C PRO A 261 6.32 -20.65 2.48
N ARG A 262 5.60 -19.88 3.29
CA ARG A 262 5.53 -20.15 4.73
C ARG A 262 5.03 -21.59 4.90
N ASP A 263 5.54 -22.27 5.89
CA ASP A 263 4.95 -23.53 6.32
C ASP A 263 3.49 -23.30 6.65
N LYS A 264 2.61 -23.94 5.86
CA LYS A 264 1.15 -23.88 6.00
C LYS A 264 0.62 -25.10 6.75
N THR A 265 1.48 -25.95 7.28
CA THR A 265 1.07 -27.11 8.06
C THR A 265 0.40 -26.62 9.33
N LEU A 266 -0.85 -27.04 9.52
CA LEU A 266 -1.60 -26.79 10.74
C LEU A 266 -1.29 -27.91 11.73
N HIS A 267 -1.13 -27.57 13.00
CA HIS A 267 -0.88 -28.51 14.08
C HIS A 267 -2.21 -28.83 14.79
N TYR A 268 -2.64 -30.07 14.68
CA TYR A 268 -3.85 -30.58 15.32
C TYR A 268 -3.62 -32.02 15.81
N GLN A 269 -4.50 -32.50 16.66
CA GLN A 269 -4.48 -33.90 17.09
C GLN A 269 -5.59 -34.64 16.34
N GLU A 270 -5.27 -35.71 15.62
CA GLU A 270 -6.24 -36.50 14.85
C GLU A 270 -7.45 -36.93 15.68
N ARG A 271 -7.25 -37.25 16.95
CA ARG A 271 -8.33 -37.62 17.89
C ARG A 271 -9.36 -36.51 18.12
N ASP A 272 -9.01 -35.26 17.82
CA ASP A 272 -9.88 -34.09 18.00
C ASP A 272 -10.72 -33.82 16.75
N LEU A 273 -10.45 -34.53 15.64
CA LEU A 273 -11.25 -34.41 14.43
C LEU A 273 -12.55 -35.23 14.55
N PRO A 274 -13.66 -34.73 13.99
CA PRO A 274 -14.89 -35.50 13.88
C PRO A 274 -14.67 -36.75 13.02
N ASP A 275 -15.11 -37.91 13.52
CA ASP A 275 -15.02 -39.19 12.81
C ASP A 275 -16.46 -39.72 12.47
N PRO A 276 -17.16 -39.10 11.49
CA PRO A 276 -18.47 -39.50 11.09
C PRO A 276 -18.45 -40.84 10.36
N LYS A 277 -19.35 -41.73 10.75
CA LYS A 277 -19.50 -43.05 10.10
C LYS A 277 -20.65 -43.04 9.09
N ILE A 278 -20.56 -43.93 8.11
CA ILE A 278 -21.61 -44.10 7.10
C ILE A 278 -22.94 -44.40 7.82
N GLY A 279 -23.93 -43.55 7.57
CA GLY A 279 -25.27 -43.67 8.16
C GLY A 279 -25.53 -42.69 9.32
N ASP A 280 -24.53 -41.98 9.81
CA ASP A 280 -24.71 -40.96 10.85
C ASP A 280 -25.52 -39.77 10.31
N LYS A 281 -26.49 -39.33 11.09
CA LYS A 281 -27.25 -38.10 10.84
C LYS A 281 -26.59 -36.96 11.58
N LEU A 282 -25.64 -36.28 10.92
CA LEU A 282 -24.92 -35.17 11.48
C LEU A 282 -25.35 -33.84 10.85
N GLN A 283 -25.36 -32.79 11.66
CA GLN A 283 -25.53 -31.43 11.16
C GLN A 283 -24.19 -30.94 10.63
N CYS A 284 -24.17 -30.40 9.42
CA CYS A 284 -22.95 -29.84 8.81
C CYS A 284 -22.31 -28.76 9.71
N SER A 285 -23.11 -27.91 10.36
CA SER A 285 -22.64 -26.90 11.29
C SER A 285 -21.88 -27.49 12.49
N LYS A 286 -22.34 -28.65 13.02
CA LYS A 286 -21.65 -29.33 14.13
C LYS A 286 -20.29 -29.88 13.68
N ILE A 287 -20.20 -30.50 12.50
CA ILE A 287 -18.95 -31.01 11.97
C ILE A 287 -17.99 -29.84 11.73
N ALA A 288 -18.47 -28.73 11.15
CA ALA A 288 -17.65 -27.54 10.94
C ALA A 288 -17.13 -26.96 12.27
N ALA A 289 -17.99 -26.86 13.29
CA ALA A 289 -17.59 -26.39 14.62
C ALA A 289 -16.50 -27.28 15.24
N ASP A 290 -16.65 -28.58 15.19
CA ASP A 290 -15.70 -29.54 15.76
C ASP A 290 -14.34 -29.47 15.01
N MET A 291 -14.36 -29.32 13.68
CA MET A 291 -13.13 -29.11 12.90
C MET A 291 -12.44 -27.78 13.23
N VAL A 292 -13.20 -26.69 13.31
CA VAL A 292 -12.66 -25.38 13.69
C VAL A 292 -12.07 -25.44 15.10
N ALA A 293 -12.73 -26.09 16.04
CA ALA A 293 -12.23 -26.28 17.40
C ALA A 293 -10.92 -27.07 17.43
N ALA A 294 -10.80 -28.12 16.61
CA ALA A 294 -9.57 -28.91 16.50
C ALA A 294 -8.39 -28.07 15.97
N PHE A 295 -8.65 -27.22 14.96
CA PHE A 295 -7.59 -26.38 14.34
C PHE A 295 -7.33 -25.08 15.10
N SER A 296 -8.27 -24.55 15.89
CA SER A 296 -8.15 -23.26 16.59
C SER A 296 -7.01 -23.20 17.61
N ARG A 297 -6.44 -24.34 17.98
CA ARG A 297 -5.26 -24.44 18.85
C ARG A 297 -3.97 -24.02 18.14
N ASP A 298 -3.98 -24.01 16.80
CA ASP A 298 -2.85 -23.49 16.02
C ASP A 298 -3.02 -21.97 15.85
N PRO A 299 -2.07 -21.16 16.33
CA PRO A 299 -2.15 -19.68 16.22
C PRO A 299 -2.13 -19.16 14.78
N LYS A 300 -1.84 -20.02 13.80
CA LYS A 300 -1.94 -19.70 12.37
C LYS A 300 -3.38 -19.76 11.85
N MET A 301 -4.31 -20.34 12.59
CA MET A 301 -5.70 -20.49 12.19
C MET A 301 -6.54 -19.30 12.64
N ILE A 302 -7.22 -18.69 11.69
CA ILE A 302 -8.20 -17.62 11.92
C ILE A 302 -9.47 -17.98 11.17
N THR A 303 -10.60 -17.95 11.85
CA THR A 303 -11.92 -18.06 11.23
C THR A 303 -12.58 -16.68 11.15
N LEU A 304 -13.16 -16.36 10.01
CA LEU A 304 -13.89 -15.14 9.76
C LEU A 304 -15.32 -15.50 9.36
N ASP A 305 -16.29 -15.04 10.13
CA ASP A 305 -17.71 -15.19 9.82
C ASP A 305 -18.41 -13.84 10.05
N ALA A 306 -19.25 -13.43 9.11
CA ALA A 306 -19.90 -12.12 9.15
C ALA A 306 -21.13 -12.10 10.06
N ASP A 307 -21.94 -13.17 10.10
CA ASP A 307 -23.23 -13.15 10.79
C ASP A 307 -23.72 -14.53 11.26
N MET A 308 -23.47 -15.56 10.50
CA MET A 308 -24.12 -16.87 10.66
C MET A 308 -23.25 -17.90 11.40
N GLY A 309 -22.28 -17.46 12.20
CA GLY A 309 -21.29 -18.33 12.82
C GLY A 309 -21.85 -19.50 13.61
N LEU A 310 -22.93 -19.30 14.36
CA LEU A 310 -23.62 -20.40 15.07
C LEU A 310 -24.23 -21.44 14.12
N ILE A 311 -24.73 -21.00 12.98
CA ILE A 311 -25.37 -21.89 11.98
C ILE A 311 -24.32 -22.54 11.10
N SER A 312 -23.28 -21.81 10.73
CA SER A 312 -22.15 -22.33 9.95
C SER A 312 -21.19 -23.19 10.77
N GLY A 313 -21.23 -23.09 12.10
CA GLY A 313 -20.33 -23.79 13.01
C GLY A 313 -18.95 -23.11 13.13
N LEU A 314 -18.81 -21.83 12.73
CA LEU A 314 -17.56 -21.10 12.75
C LEU A 314 -17.35 -20.22 14.00
N CYS A 315 -18.38 -20.05 14.84
CA CYS A 315 -18.25 -19.41 16.16
C CYS A 315 -17.78 -20.42 17.20
N LEU A 316 -16.65 -20.14 17.78
CA LEU A 316 -16.08 -20.84 18.94
C LEU A 316 -16.02 -19.92 20.15
#